data_17003a4e914446074a04bd4d50da76af
#
_entry.id   17003a4e914446074a04bd4d50da76af
#
_cell.length_a   1.000
_cell.length_b   1.000
_cell.length_c   1.000
_cell.angle_alpha   90.00
_cell.angle_beta   90.00
_cell.angle_gamma   90.00
#
_symmetry.space_group_name_H-M   'P 1'
#
loop_
_entity.id
_entity.type
_entity.pdbx_description
1 polymer ?
#
loop_
_entity_poly.entity_id
_entity_poly.type
_entity_poly.pdbx_seq_one_letter_code
_entity_poly.pdbx_strand_id
1 'polypeptide(L)'
;VLPAVFIFFIFLTFLPELFTQGSFRVLNFSKEFKLQAPYKFVLIDQNLTLSEGEDLYLKVDLVGKDFPNRLYINSSQGVFLMNKLKANSFECILRKPKNKASFFFSSKKFKSDSYLVNVQGKSILGKWDATITYPSYLNREKELIKNSGDFSVPEGSFIEWNGMVKNVSELQFNINSNVQKFTKPGFSYNVLLEESSVLKITLKNKYTNHTDSLKYVLQVIKDEYLSLIHI
;
A
#
# COMPACT_ATOMS: atom_id res chain seq x y z
N VAL A 1 -44.12 60.46 0.41
CA VAL A 1 -43.90 59.11 -0.18
C VAL A 1 -43.13 59.24 -1.49
N LEU A 2 -43.46 60.18 -2.39
CA LEU A 2 -42.78 60.34 -3.68
C LEU A 2 -41.24 60.58 -3.61
N PRO A 3 -40.69 61.44 -2.69
CA PRO A 3 -39.23 61.69 -2.65
C PRO A 3 -38.43 60.47 -2.17
N ALA A 4 -39.03 59.64 -1.28
CA ALA A 4 -38.35 58.44 -0.79
C ALA A 4 -38.20 57.33 -1.88
N VAL A 5 -39.18 57.20 -2.76
CA VAL A 5 -39.14 56.29 -3.88
C VAL A 5 -38.10 56.72 -4.92
N PHE A 6 -37.95 58.04 -5.15
CA PHE A 6 -36.98 58.59 -6.04
C PHE A 6 -35.53 58.40 -5.54
N ILE A 7 -35.31 58.58 -4.22
CA ILE A 7 -34.03 58.32 -3.60
C ILE A 7 -33.68 56.80 -3.68
N PHE A 8 -34.66 55.92 -3.50
CA PHE A 8 -34.46 54.48 -3.65
C PHE A 8 -34.03 54.10 -5.06
N PHE A 9 -34.63 54.68 -6.08
CA PHE A 9 -34.23 54.46 -7.47
C PHE A 9 -32.84 55.01 -7.81
N ILE A 10 -32.44 56.13 -7.26
CA ILE A 10 -31.10 56.67 -7.36
C ILE A 10 -30.08 55.70 -6.74
N PHE A 11 -30.34 55.18 -5.57
CA PHE A 11 -29.48 54.19 -4.91
C PHE A 11 -29.35 52.89 -5.72
N LEU A 12 -30.43 52.46 -6.37
CA LEU A 12 -30.47 51.26 -7.18
C LEU A 12 -29.65 51.36 -8.46
N THR A 13 -29.55 52.60 -9.03
CA THR A 13 -28.77 52.88 -10.23
C THR A 13 -27.29 53.13 -9.97
N PHE A 14 -26.96 53.76 -8.84
CA PHE A 14 -25.58 54.13 -8.49
C PHE A 14 -24.79 53.07 -7.74
N LEU A 15 -25.48 52.15 -7.02
CA LEU A 15 -24.87 51.10 -6.18
C LEU A 15 -25.50 49.71 -6.42
N PRO A 16 -25.55 49.23 -7.67
CA PRO A 16 -26.19 47.93 -7.99
C PRO A 16 -25.52 46.77 -7.26
N GLU A 17 -24.22 46.84 -6.98
CA GLU A 17 -23.49 45.78 -6.28
C GLU A 17 -23.94 45.51 -4.85
N LEU A 18 -24.39 46.55 -4.13
CA LEU A 18 -24.92 46.40 -2.76
C LEU A 18 -26.24 45.61 -2.74
N PHE A 19 -27.07 45.77 -3.76
CA PHE A 19 -28.36 45.11 -3.85
C PHE A 19 -28.23 43.70 -4.42
N THR A 20 -27.34 43.48 -5.42
CA THR A 20 -27.16 42.18 -6.02
C THR A 20 -26.43 41.20 -5.11
N GLN A 21 -25.36 41.62 -4.45
CA GLN A 21 -24.61 40.73 -3.54
C GLN A 21 -25.32 40.53 -2.20
N GLY A 22 -25.96 41.58 -1.66
CA GLY A 22 -26.71 41.51 -0.41
C GLY A 22 -27.96 40.65 -0.49
N SER A 23 -28.79 40.87 -1.52
CA SER A 23 -30.03 40.09 -1.75
C SER A 23 -29.73 38.64 -2.10
N PHE A 24 -28.67 38.36 -2.84
CA PHE A 24 -28.25 36.99 -3.17
C PHE A 24 -27.86 36.20 -1.92
N ARG A 25 -27.22 36.85 -0.94
CA ARG A 25 -26.90 36.21 0.35
C ARG A 25 -28.14 35.95 1.20
N VAL A 26 -29.09 36.87 1.20
CA VAL A 26 -30.35 36.74 1.97
C VAL A 26 -31.26 35.67 1.36
N LEU A 27 -31.38 35.60 0.02
CA LEU A 27 -32.18 34.60 -0.67
C LEU A 27 -31.58 33.20 -0.58
N ASN A 28 -30.27 33.08 -0.38
CA ASN A 28 -29.54 31.81 -0.23
C ASN A 28 -29.03 31.56 1.19
N PHE A 29 -29.76 32.02 2.22
CA PHE A 29 -29.34 31.87 3.62
C PHE A 29 -29.13 30.41 4.07
N SER A 30 -29.73 29.46 3.36
CA SER A 30 -29.54 28.02 3.58
C SER A 30 -28.28 27.45 2.94
N LYS A 31 -27.58 28.20 2.07
CA LYS A 31 -26.30 27.78 1.50
C LYS A 31 -25.17 28.30 2.38
N GLU A 32 -24.42 27.40 2.99
CA GLU A 32 -23.13 27.75 3.59
C GLU A 32 -22.24 28.39 2.52
N PHE A 33 -22.04 29.70 2.59
CA PHE A 33 -21.04 30.40 1.77
C PHE A 33 -19.65 29.98 2.27
N LYS A 34 -19.14 28.89 1.72
CA LYS A 34 -17.74 28.49 1.96
C LYS A 34 -16.86 29.60 1.38
N LEU A 35 -16.11 30.26 2.22
CA LEU A 35 -15.05 31.18 1.78
C LEU A 35 -14.18 30.44 0.77
N GLN A 36 -14.13 30.93 -0.48
CA GLN A 36 -13.24 30.35 -1.47
C GLN A 36 -11.80 30.50 -1.00
N ALA A 37 -11.08 29.39 -0.92
CA ALA A 37 -9.67 29.42 -0.58
C ALA A 37 -8.88 30.12 -1.72
N PRO A 38 -7.90 30.95 -1.38
CA PRO A 38 -7.03 31.58 -2.39
C PRO A 38 -6.11 30.54 -3.08
N TYR A 39 -6.13 29.30 -2.66
CA TYR A 39 -5.37 28.17 -3.19
C TYR A 39 -6.24 26.91 -3.22
N LYS A 40 -5.86 25.98 -4.11
CA LYS A 40 -6.44 24.63 -4.21
C LYS A 40 -5.45 23.60 -3.66
N PHE A 41 -5.98 22.58 -2.99
CA PHE A 41 -5.19 21.43 -2.55
C PHE A 41 -5.07 20.44 -3.71
N VAL A 42 -3.84 20.06 -4.06
CA VAL A 42 -3.54 19.08 -5.10
C VAL A 42 -2.73 17.95 -4.48
N LEU A 43 -3.35 16.79 -4.33
CA LEU A 43 -2.67 15.60 -3.87
C LEU A 43 -1.79 15.07 -5.01
N ILE A 44 -0.48 14.93 -4.77
CA ILE A 44 0.49 14.52 -5.79
C ILE A 44 0.32 13.04 -6.10
N ASP A 45 0.31 12.19 -5.07
CA ASP A 45 0.06 10.76 -5.21
C ASP A 45 -1.44 10.46 -5.06
N GLN A 46 -2.09 10.16 -6.17
CA GLN A 46 -3.51 9.81 -6.17
C GLN A 46 -3.78 8.34 -5.86
N ASN A 47 -2.73 7.50 -5.81
CA ASN A 47 -2.89 6.10 -5.45
C ASN A 47 -3.01 5.93 -3.93
N LEU A 48 -4.25 5.95 -3.45
CA LEU A 48 -4.59 5.76 -2.03
C LEU A 48 -4.88 4.29 -1.69
N THR A 49 -4.36 3.35 -2.50
CA THR A 49 -4.49 1.91 -2.27
C THR A 49 -3.18 1.35 -1.76
N LEU A 50 -3.20 0.71 -0.60
CA LEU A 50 -2.03 0.09 0.06
C LEU A 50 -2.37 -1.27 0.65
N SER A 51 -1.33 -2.05 0.97
CA SER A 51 -1.48 -3.31 1.70
C SER A 51 -1.67 -3.06 3.19
N GLU A 52 -2.39 -3.96 3.85
CA GLU A 52 -2.63 -3.89 5.29
C GLU A 52 -1.31 -3.81 6.07
N GLY A 53 -1.21 -2.80 6.95
CA GLY A 53 -0.05 -2.54 7.79
C GLY A 53 1.06 -1.72 7.13
N GLU A 54 0.88 -1.23 5.91
CA GLU A 54 1.75 -0.25 5.27
C GLU A 54 1.42 1.17 5.74
N ASP A 55 2.43 2.03 5.72
CA ASP A 55 2.29 3.46 5.97
C ASP A 55 1.93 4.19 4.68
N LEU A 56 1.03 5.17 4.76
CA LEU A 56 0.63 6.01 3.64
C LEU A 56 1.45 7.30 3.63
N TYR A 57 2.28 7.46 2.62
CA TYR A 57 3.04 8.68 2.37
C TYR A 57 2.20 9.65 1.54
N LEU A 58 1.96 10.83 2.06
CA LEU A 58 1.12 11.84 1.44
C LEU A 58 1.93 13.10 1.17
N LYS A 59 1.86 13.56 -0.07
CA LYS A 59 2.42 14.84 -0.48
C LYS A 59 1.32 15.68 -1.12
N VAL A 60 1.15 16.90 -0.64
CA VAL A 60 0.15 17.84 -1.15
C VAL A 60 0.83 19.14 -1.56
N ASP A 61 0.50 19.60 -2.74
CA ASP A 61 0.88 20.91 -3.25
C ASP A 61 -0.32 21.85 -3.23
N LEU A 62 -0.07 23.09 -2.92
CA LEU A 62 -1.06 24.16 -2.97
C LEU A 62 -0.84 24.97 -4.24
N VAL A 63 -1.90 25.16 -5.02
CA VAL A 63 -1.88 25.93 -6.28
C VAL A 63 -2.74 27.16 -6.12
N GLY A 64 -2.15 28.35 -6.25
CA GLY A 64 -2.85 29.63 -6.08
C GLY A 64 -1.96 30.70 -5.45
N LYS A 65 -2.51 31.46 -4.51
CA LYS A 65 -1.84 32.57 -3.79
C LYS A 65 -2.02 32.41 -2.26
N ASP A 66 -1.25 33.17 -1.49
CA ASP A 66 -1.40 33.29 -0.03
C ASP A 66 -1.35 31.95 0.71
N PHE A 67 -0.27 31.18 0.48
CA PHE A 67 -0.09 29.85 1.07
C PHE A 67 0.04 29.91 2.61
N PRO A 68 -0.60 28.97 3.33
CA PRO A 68 -0.51 28.91 4.78
C PRO A 68 0.88 28.47 5.25
N ASN A 69 1.29 28.96 6.42
CA ASN A 69 2.53 28.50 7.04
C ASN A 69 2.42 27.09 7.67
N ARG A 70 1.19 26.68 8.02
CA ARG A 70 0.91 25.38 8.65
C ARG A 70 -0.27 24.72 7.95
N LEU A 71 -0.08 23.46 7.63
CA LEU A 71 -1.12 22.59 7.07
C LEU A 71 -1.29 21.39 7.98
N TYR A 72 -2.52 20.97 8.18
CA TYR A 72 -2.89 19.82 9.02
C TYR A 72 -3.59 18.78 8.17
N ILE A 73 -3.33 17.51 8.48
CA ILE A 73 -4.13 16.40 8.02
C ILE A 73 -5.08 15.98 9.16
N ASN A 74 -6.35 15.87 8.84
CA ASN A 74 -7.39 15.38 9.75
C ASN A 74 -7.79 13.98 9.27
N SER A 75 -7.66 13.01 10.13
CA SER A 75 -7.98 11.61 9.83
C SER A 75 -8.70 10.96 11.00
N SER A 76 -9.17 9.74 10.83
CA SER A 76 -9.73 8.93 11.92
C SER A 76 -8.73 8.64 13.06
N GLN A 77 -7.43 8.82 12.81
CA GLN A 77 -6.37 8.64 13.82
C GLN A 77 -6.07 9.92 14.61
N GLY A 78 -6.61 11.06 14.19
CA GLY A 78 -6.39 12.35 14.80
C GLY A 78 -6.01 13.44 13.81
N VAL A 79 -5.56 14.58 14.37
CA VAL A 79 -5.11 15.76 13.62
C VAL A 79 -3.60 15.87 13.76
N PHE A 80 -2.89 15.85 12.62
CA PHE A 80 -1.43 15.92 12.60
C PHE A 80 -0.96 17.12 11.79
N LEU A 81 0.09 17.77 12.28
CA LEU A 81 0.77 18.83 11.55
C LEU A 81 1.61 18.19 10.41
N MET A 82 1.48 18.74 9.21
CA MET A 82 2.29 18.30 8.06
C MET A 82 3.66 19.01 8.05
N ASN A 83 4.68 18.31 7.59
CA ASN A 83 6.00 18.85 7.36
C ASN A 83 5.97 19.76 6.12
N LYS A 84 6.50 20.96 6.24
CA LYS A 84 6.60 21.91 5.12
C LYS A 84 7.90 21.65 4.35
N LEU A 85 7.79 21.28 3.07
CA LEU A 85 8.93 21.07 2.18
C LEU A 85 9.33 22.36 1.45
N LYS A 86 8.32 23.08 0.92
CA LYS A 86 8.48 24.35 0.18
C LYS A 86 7.39 25.31 0.60
N ALA A 87 7.39 26.51 0.04
CA ALA A 87 6.37 27.51 0.33
C ALA A 87 4.95 27.00 0.16
N ASN A 88 4.73 26.15 -0.85
CA ASN A 88 3.44 25.60 -1.25
C ASN A 88 3.34 24.07 -1.20
N SER A 89 4.35 23.36 -0.67
CA SER A 89 4.41 21.88 -0.67
C SER A 89 4.55 21.36 0.75
N PHE A 90 3.75 20.36 1.09
CA PHE A 90 3.69 19.72 2.40
C PHE A 90 3.65 18.21 2.27
N GLU A 91 4.20 17.52 3.28
CA GLU A 91 4.16 16.05 3.35
C GLU A 91 3.79 15.57 4.74
N CYS A 92 3.26 14.38 4.81
CA CYS A 92 3.07 13.64 6.07
C CYS A 92 3.01 12.14 5.82
N ILE A 93 3.13 11.39 6.91
CA ILE A 93 2.98 9.93 6.93
C ILE A 93 1.78 9.60 7.80
N LEU A 94 0.79 8.94 7.22
CA LEU A 94 -0.33 8.36 7.95
C LEU A 94 0.02 6.90 8.25
N ARG A 95 0.28 6.59 9.51
CA ARG A 95 0.78 5.26 9.90
C ARG A 95 -0.35 4.24 9.89
N LYS A 96 -0.17 3.17 9.14
CA LYS A 96 -1.02 1.97 9.10
C LYS A 96 -2.52 2.31 9.13
N PRO A 97 -3.02 3.08 8.16
CA PRO A 97 -4.43 3.46 8.14
C PRO A 97 -5.31 2.22 8.05
N LYS A 98 -6.50 2.29 8.64
CA LYS A 98 -7.51 1.24 8.52
C LYS A 98 -8.20 1.32 7.17
N ASN A 99 -8.77 0.21 6.73
CA ASN A 99 -9.55 0.20 5.49
C ASN A 99 -10.73 1.18 5.57
N LYS A 100 -10.98 1.89 4.47
CA LYS A 100 -11.99 2.96 4.36
C LYS A 100 -11.76 4.13 5.33
N ALA A 101 -10.53 4.31 5.84
CA ALA A 101 -10.20 5.51 6.58
C ALA A 101 -10.30 6.73 5.66
N SER A 102 -10.94 7.78 6.12
CA SER A 102 -11.01 9.05 5.40
C SER A 102 -10.07 10.07 6.02
N PHE A 103 -9.54 10.95 5.19
CA PHE A 103 -8.77 12.11 5.64
C PHE A 103 -9.04 13.32 4.76
N PHE A 104 -8.76 14.51 5.29
CA PHE A 104 -8.77 15.76 4.55
C PHE A 104 -7.67 16.69 5.07
N PHE A 105 -7.22 17.58 4.21
CA PHE A 105 -6.27 18.62 4.60
C PHE A 105 -6.99 19.85 5.12
N SER A 106 -6.42 20.53 6.11
CA SER A 106 -6.97 21.77 6.62
C SER A 106 -5.86 22.78 6.97
N SER A 107 -6.15 24.03 6.70
CA SER A 107 -5.48 25.19 7.29
C SER A 107 -6.41 25.85 8.29
N LYS A 108 -6.01 26.97 8.91
CA LYS A 108 -6.88 27.68 9.89
C LYS A 108 -8.28 28.02 9.35
N LYS A 109 -8.42 28.29 8.04
CA LYS A 109 -9.66 28.81 7.44
C LYS A 109 -10.26 27.90 6.38
N PHE A 110 -9.45 27.03 5.74
CA PHE A 110 -9.85 26.29 4.55
C PHE A 110 -9.61 24.79 4.72
N LYS A 111 -10.47 24.00 4.09
CA LYS A 111 -10.40 22.54 4.09
C LYS A 111 -10.42 22.01 2.65
N SER A 112 -9.72 20.92 2.40
CA SER A 112 -9.82 20.17 1.13
C SER A 112 -11.10 19.33 1.10
N ASP A 113 -11.37 18.72 -0.04
CA ASP A 113 -12.25 17.58 -0.12
C ASP A 113 -11.71 16.41 0.70
N SER A 114 -12.60 15.46 1.01
CA SER A 114 -12.25 14.25 1.76
C SER A 114 -11.72 13.18 0.79
N TYR A 115 -10.63 12.54 1.16
CA TYR A 115 -10.02 11.43 0.46
C TYR A 115 -10.27 10.13 1.22
N LEU A 116 -10.45 9.03 0.49
CA LEU A 116 -10.69 7.72 1.06
C LEU A 116 -9.47 6.81 0.82
N VAL A 117 -8.98 6.18 1.88
CA VAL A 117 -7.90 5.20 1.81
C VAL A 117 -8.49 3.81 1.60
N ASN A 118 -7.97 3.09 0.59
CA ASN A 118 -8.37 1.73 0.30
C ASN A 118 -7.26 0.76 0.74
N VAL A 119 -7.47 0.07 1.85
CA VAL A 119 -6.51 -0.91 2.38
C VAL A 119 -6.91 -2.30 1.93
N GLN A 120 -6.00 -2.98 1.26
CA GLN A 120 -6.15 -4.33 0.74
C GLN A 120 -5.41 -5.33 1.62
N GLY A 121 -5.86 -6.57 1.63
CA GLY A 121 -5.20 -7.63 2.38
C GLY A 121 -3.77 -7.89 1.88
N LYS A 122 -2.88 -8.25 2.81
CA LYS A 122 -1.50 -8.66 2.50
C LYS A 122 -1.45 -9.88 1.60
N SER A 123 -0.33 -10.03 0.89
CA SER A 123 0.05 -11.29 0.27
C SER A 123 0.32 -12.33 1.35
N ILE A 124 -0.26 -13.50 1.22
CA ILE A 124 -0.10 -14.58 2.18
C ILE A 124 0.31 -15.84 1.44
N LEU A 125 1.46 -16.41 1.84
CA LEU A 125 1.76 -17.81 1.61
C LEU A 125 0.96 -18.60 2.65
N GLY A 126 -0.10 -19.31 2.19
CA GLY A 126 -0.99 -20.07 3.05
C GLY A 126 -0.32 -21.35 3.56
N LYS A 127 -1.11 -22.37 3.82
CA LYS A 127 -0.55 -23.68 4.15
C LYS A 127 0.20 -24.21 2.95
N TRP A 128 1.40 -24.66 3.17
CA TRP A 128 2.26 -25.29 2.18
C TRP A 128 3.06 -26.40 2.81
N ASP A 129 3.26 -27.48 2.07
CA ASP A 129 3.92 -28.68 2.56
C ASP A 129 5.05 -29.04 1.59
N ALA A 130 6.17 -29.52 2.13
CA ALA A 130 7.28 -30.07 1.38
C ALA A 130 7.29 -31.57 1.52
N THR A 131 7.19 -32.29 0.41
CA THR A 131 7.39 -33.74 0.38
C THR A 131 8.82 -34.02 -0.07
N ILE A 132 9.60 -34.67 0.79
CA ILE A 132 10.97 -35.07 0.53
C ILE A 132 10.98 -36.55 0.10
N THR A 133 11.52 -36.80 -1.06
CA THR A 133 11.82 -38.18 -1.55
C THR A 133 13.34 -38.34 -1.51
N TYR A 134 13.80 -39.25 -0.69
CA TYR A 134 15.22 -39.54 -0.53
C TYR A 134 15.77 -40.41 -1.66
N PRO A 135 17.08 -40.37 -1.93
CA PRO A 135 17.73 -41.29 -2.87
C PRO A 135 17.44 -42.76 -2.51
N SER A 136 17.24 -43.59 -3.52
CA SER A 136 16.83 -44.99 -3.35
C SER A 136 17.81 -45.84 -2.52
N TYR A 137 19.11 -45.52 -2.57
CA TYR A 137 20.13 -46.24 -1.82
C TYR A 137 20.02 -46.08 -0.29
N LEU A 138 19.34 -45.02 0.20
CA LEU A 138 19.11 -44.82 1.63
C LEU A 138 17.95 -45.63 2.21
N ASN A 139 17.14 -46.23 1.32
CA ASN A 139 15.96 -47.02 1.69
C ASN A 139 15.06 -46.33 2.76
N ARG A 140 14.91 -45.01 2.64
CA ARG A 140 14.07 -44.20 3.53
C ARG A 140 12.73 -43.89 2.89
N GLU A 141 11.67 -43.90 3.72
CA GLU A 141 10.35 -43.47 3.31
C GLU A 141 10.30 -41.98 3.02
N LYS A 142 9.31 -41.56 2.22
CA LYS A 142 9.06 -40.13 1.97
C LYS A 142 8.68 -39.39 3.26
N GLU A 143 9.19 -38.21 3.43
CA GLU A 143 8.92 -37.37 4.58
C GLU A 143 8.09 -36.16 4.17
N LEU A 144 7.05 -35.85 4.96
CA LEU A 144 6.21 -34.68 4.79
C LEU A 144 6.53 -33.63 5.86
N ILE A 145 7.06 -32.49 5.44
CA ILE A 145 7.35 -31.35 6.30
C ILE A 145 6.29 -30.27 6.06
N LYS A 146 5.59 -29.88 7.12
CA LYS A 146 4.49 -28.92 7.04
C LYS A 146 4.97 -27.51 7.41
N ASN A 147 4.58 -26.52 6.57
CA ASN A 147 4.81 -25.09 6.79
C ASN A 147 6.27 -24.72 7.13
N SER A 148 7.24 -25.45 6.59
CA SER A 148 8.66 -25.18 6.78
C SER A 148 9.38 -25.14 5.44
N GLY A 149 10.37 -24.27 5.34
CA GLY A 149 11.22 -24.18 4.16
C GLY A 149 12.69 -24.38 4.45
N ASP A 150 13.10 -24.34 5.73
CA ASP A 150 14.47 -24.62 6.17
C ASP A 150 14.57 -26.10 6.54
N PHE A 151 15.44 -26.84 5.86
CA PHE A 151 15.74 -28.24 6.19
C PHE A 151 17.08 -28.70 5.64
N SER A 152 17.54 -29.81 6.19
CA SER A 152 18.75 -30.50 5.74
C SER A 152 18.37 -31.85 5.15
N VAL A 153 18.92 -32.16 3.96
CA VAL A 153 18.63 -33.40 3.24
C VAL A 153 19.93 -33.99 2.66
N PRO A 154 20.01 -35.33 2.49
CA PRO A 154 21.08 -35.93 1.76
C PRO A 154 21.13 -35.47 0.29
N GLU A 155 22.33 -35.49 -0.31
CA GLU A 155 22.55 -35.19 -1.71
C GLU A 155 21.68 -36.08 -2.60
N GLY A 156 21.10 -35.51 -3.67
CA GLY A 156 20.21 -36.24 -4.59
C GLY A 156 18.79 -36.39 -4.05
N SER A 157 18.40 -35.71 -2.99
CA SER A 157 17.02 -35.70 -2.52
C SER A 157 16.14 -34.89 -3.45
N PHE A 158 14.94 -35.37 -3.76
CA PHE A 158 13.93 -34.70 -4.56
C PHE A 158 12.87 -34.07 -3.65
N ILE A 159 12.62 -32.80 -3.82
CA ILE A 159 11.68 -32.04 -2.98
C ILE A 159 10.57 -31.51 -3.83
N GLU A 160 9.34 -31.71 -3.37
CA GLU A 160 8.13 -31.19 -3.98
C GLU A 160 7.36 -30.33 -2.96
N TRP A 161 7.20 -29.03 -3.26
CA TRP A 161 6.37 -28.12 -2.47
C TRP A 161 5.01 -27.99 -3.11
N ASN A 162 3.98 -28.19 -2.31
CA ASN A 162 2.58 -27.99 -2.68
C ASN A 162 1.93 -27.02 -1.71
N GLY A 163 1.17 -26.06 -2.24
CA GLY A 163 0.52 -25.08 -1.37
C GLY A 163 -0.40 -24.13 -2.09
N MET A 164 -0.87 -23.15 -1.32
CA MET A 164 -1.80 -22.12 -1.80
C MET A 164 -1.37 -20.74 -1.31
N VAL A 165 -1.62 -19.72 -2.15
CA VAL A 165 -1.41 -18.32 -1.83
C VAL A 165 -2.72 -17.54 -1.83
N LYS A 166 -2.78 -16.45 -1.07
CA LYS A 166 -3.92 -15.54 -1.02
C LYS A 166 -3.46 -14.11 -1.26
N ASN A 167 -4.25 -13.34 -2.02
CA ASN A 167 -3.97 -11.95 -2.40
C ASN A 167 -2.66 -11.77 -3.19
N VAL A 168 -2.26 -12.78 -3.95
CA VAL A 168 -1.04 -12.81 -4.76
C VAL A 168 -1.42 -12.83 -6.23
N SER A 169 -0.81 -11.96 -7.04
CA SER A 169 -0.95 -11.96 -8.49
C SER A 169 0.10 -12.83 -9.17
N GLU A 170 1.32 -12.88 -8.62
CA GLU A 170 2.42 -13.68 -9.09
C GLU A 170 3.24 -14.19 -7.89
N LEU A 171 3.44 -15.50 -7.82
CA LEU A 171 4.34 -16.17 -6.91
C LEU A 171 5.57 -16.60 -7.69
N GLN A 172 6.77 -16.35 -7.17
CA GLN A 172 8.03 -16.77 -7.76
C GLN A 172 8.82 -17.62 -6.78
N PHE A 173 9.30 -18.77 -7.25
CA PHE A 173 10.33 -19.57 -6.58
C PHE A 173 11.66 -19.33 -7.31
N ASN A 174 12.72 -19.06 -6.57
CA ASN A 174 14.06 -18.89 -7.10
C ASN A 174 15.03 -19.74 -6.27
N ILE A 175 15.67 -20.70 -6.92
CA ILE A 175 16.77 -21.52 -6.40
C ILE A 175 17.90 -21.48 -7.43
N ASN A 176 19.12 -21.10 -7.00
CA ASN A 176 20.31 -21.09 -7.84
C ASN A 176 20.09 -20.44 -9.23
N SER A 177 19.44 -19.26 -9.23
CA SER A 177 19.08 -18.50 -10.45
C SER A 177 17.97 -19.12 -11.32
N ASN A 178 17.47 -20.30 -11.00
CA ASN A 178 16.29 -20.87 -11.65
C ASN A 178 15.03 -20.24 -11.05
N VAL A 179 14.26 -19.54 -11.89
CA VAL A 179 13.04 -18.85 -11.48
C VAL A 179 11.83 -19.52 -12.08
N GLN A 180 10.93 -20.00 -11.24
CA GLN A 180 9.62 -20.49 -11.66
C GLN A 180 8.51 -19.59 -11.14
N LYS A 181 7.54 -19.27 -11.99
CA LYS A 181 6.45 -18.35 -11.73
C LYS A 181 5.10 -19.05 -11.73
N PHE A 182 4.25 -18.66 -10.79
CA PHE A 182 2.88 -19.13 -10.66
C PHE A 182 1.92 -17.97 -10.55
N THR A 183 0.83 -18.02 -11.32
CA THR A 183 -0.22 -16.98 -11.33
C THR A 183 -1.54 -17.49 -10.78
N LYS A 184 -1.63 -18.79 -10.52
CA LYS A 184 -2.80 -19.42 -9.89
C LYS A 184 -2.65 -19.46 -8.37
N PRO A 185 -3.75 -19.49 -7.62
CA PRO A 185 -3.69 -19.57 -6.15
C PRO A 185 -2.99 -20.83 -5.61
N GLY A 186 -3.14 -21.96 -6.30
CA GLY A 186 -2.42 -23.20 -5.99
C GLY A 186 -1.13 -23.31 -6.78
N PHE A 187 -0.08 -23.84 -6.15
CA PHE A 187 1.20 -24.10 -6.78
C PHE A 187 1.72 -25.49 -6.42
N SER A 188 2.50 -26.07 -7.34
CA SER A 188 3.37 -27.21 -7.13
C SER A 188 4.72 -26.89 -7.74
N TYR A 189 5.77 -26.93 -6.92
CA TYR A 189 7.15 -26.69 -7.33
C TYR A 189 8.03 -27.82 -6.88
N ASN A 190 8.89 -28.31 -7.76
CA ASN A 190 9.78 -29.40 -7.43
C ASN A 190 11.22 -29.10 -7.86
N VAL A 191 12.17 -29.72 -7.17
CA VAL A 191 13.60 -29.60 -7.44
C VAL A 191 14.36 -30.80 -6.92
N LEU A 192 15.41 -31.20 -7.66
CA LEU A 192 16.44 -32.12 -7.19
C LEU A 192 17.54 -31.28 -6.52
N LEU A 193 17.92 -31.64 -5.29
CA LEU A 193 18.97 -30.94 -4.54
C LEU A 193 20.26 -31.75 -4.54
N GLU A 194 21.26 -31.21 -5.22
CA GLU A 194 22.63 -31.76 -5.29
C GLU A 194 23.61 -30.89 -4.47
N GLU A 195 23.27 -29.62 -4.24
CA GLU A 195 24.08 -28.67 -3.48
C GLU A 195 23.23 -27.81 -2.56
N SER A 196 23.83 -27.38 -1.46
CA SER A 196 23.19 -26.43 -0.54
C SER A 196 22.83 -25.15 -1.27
N SER A 197 21.61 -24.65 -1.07
CA SER A 197 21.05 -23.54 -1.81
C SER A 197 20.09 -22.72 -0.96
N VAL A 198 19.75 -21.53 -1.45
CA VAL A 198 18.78 -20.65 -0.83
C VAL A 198 17.54 -20.59 -1.71
N LEU A 199 16.42 -21.02 -1.16
CA LEU A 199 15.10 -20.84 -1.76
C LEU A 199 14.61 -19.42 -1.44
N LYS A 200 14.46 -18.60 -2.45
CA LYS A 200 13.81 -17.29 -2.33
C LYS A 200 12.40 -17.38 -2.92
N ILE A 201 11.40 -17.11 -2.09
CA ILE A 201 10.00 -17.03 -2.49
C ILE A 201 9.60 -15.56 -2.54
N THR A 202 9.06 -15.11 -3.66
CA THR A 202 8.60 -13.73 -3.86
C THR A 202 7.11 -13.73 -4.16
N LEU A 203 6.35 -12.92 -3.41
CA LEU A 203 4.90 -12.81 -3.53
C LEU A 203 4.54 -11.39 -3.94
N LYS A 204 4.07 -11.19 -5.17
CA LYS A 204 3.58 -9.90 -5.65
C LYS A 204 2.12 -9.75 -5.28
N ASN A 205 1.77 -8.66 -4.59
CA ASN A 205 0.39 -8.43 -4.18
C ASN A 205 -0.53 -8.23 -5.40
N LYS A 206 -1.76 -8.76 -5.30
CA LYS A 206 -2.74 -8.67 -6.38
C LYS A 206 -3.33 -7.27 -6.56
N TYR A 207 -3.39 -6.48 -5.51
CA TYR A 207 -4.13 -5.22 -5.45
C TYR A 207 -3.22 -3.99 -5.35
N THR A 208 -1.97 -4.20 -4.95
CA THR A 208 -0.98 -3.15 -4.75
C THR A 208 0.32 -3.50 -5.49
N ASN A 209 1.25 -2.54 -5.53
CA ASN A 209 2.59 -2.80 -6.08
C ASN A 209 3.55 -3.42 -5.05
N HIS A 210 3.04 -3.76 -3.86
CA HIS A 210 3.85 -4.35 -2.81
C HIS A 210 4.31 -5.76 -3.18
N THR A 211 5.55 -6.08 -2.78
CA THR A 211 6.16 -7.38 -3.02
C THR A 211 6.81 -7.86 -1.74
N ASP A 212 6.35 -8.98 -1.22
CA ASP A 212 6.93 -9.66 -0.06
C ASP A 212 7.95 -10.71 -0.54
N SER A 213 8.97 -10.96 0.30
CA SER A 213 10.01 -11.93 -0.01
C SER A 213 10.38 -12.74 1.23
N LEU A 214 10.39 -14.06 1.08
CA LEU A 214 10.80 -15.04 2.09
C LEU A 214 12.08 -15.72 1.61
N LYS A 215 12.96 -16.11 2.52
CA LYS A 215 14.19 -16.84 2.21
C LYS A 215 14.29 -18.03 3.15
N TYR A 216 14.63 -19.18 2.59
CA TYR A 216 14.82 -20.43 3.30
C TYR A 216 16.16 -21.06 2.90
N VAL A 217 16.79 -21.73 3.84
CA VAL A 217 18.07 -22.41 3.64
C VAL A 217 17.83 -23.89 3.42
N LEU A 218 18.25 -24.38 2.28
CA LEU A 218 18.20 -25.80 1.91
C LEU A 218 19.63 -26.35 2.03
N GLN A 219 19.89 -27.05 3.11
CA GLN A 219 21.22 -27.64 3.36
C GLN A 219 21.30 -29.03 2.76
N VAL A 220 22.30 -29.29 1.97
CA VAL A 220 22.60 -30.63 1.44
C VAL A 220 23.76 -31.24 2.22
N ILE A 221 23.51 -32.44 2.74
CA ILE A 221 24.54 -33.26 3.40
C ILE A 221 25.12 -34.14 2.31
N LYS A 222 26.40 -33.94 1.99
CA LYS A 222 27.12 -34.77 1.01
C LYS A 222 27.43 -36.13 1.58
N ASP A 223 27.37 -37.16 0.71
CA ASP A 223 27.82 -38.49 1.09
C ASP A 223 29.35 -38.49 1.22
N GLU A 224 29.86 -39.02 2.33
CA GLU A 224 31.29 -39.22 2.53
C GLU A 224 31.73 -40.44 1.72
N TYR A 225 32.78 -40.30 0.90
CA TYR A 225 33.39 -41.43 0.22
C TYR A 225 34.01 -42.38 1.25
N LEU A 226 33.60 -43.63 1.26
CA LEU A 226 34.26 -44.69 2.00
C LEU A 226 35.69 -44.91 1.40
N SER A 227 36.72 -44.40 2.06
CA SER A 227 38.10 -44.76 1.72
C SER A 227 38.40 -46.13 2.35
N LEU A 228 38.39 -47.19 1.57
CA LEU A 228 38.92 -48.48 1.99
C LEU A 228 40.45 -48.37 2.09
N ILE A 229 40.99 -48.23 3.31
CA ILE A 229 42.39 -48.44 3.57
C ILE A 229 42.59 -49.94 3.63
N HIS A 230 43.20 -50.53 2.59
CA HIS A 230 43.70 -51.88 2.63
C HIS A 230 44.97 -51.86 3.52
N ILE A 231 44.85 -52.49 4.69
CA ILE A 231 45.99 -52.79 5.57
C ILE A 231 46.60 -54.13 5.11
#